data_56ed86a1917d5788673c6eb9fda36534
#
_entry.id   56ed86a1917d5788673c6eb9fda36534
#
_cell.length_a   1.000
_cell.length_b   1.000
_cell.length_c   1.000
_cell.angle_alpha   90.00
_cell.angle_beta   90.00
_cell.angle_gamma   90.00
#
_symmetry.space_group_name_H-M   'P 1'
#
loop_
_entity.id
_entity.type
_entity.pdbx_description
1 polymer ?
#
loop_
_entity_poly.entity_id
_entity_poly.type
_entity_poly.pdbx_seq_one_letter_code
_entity_poly.pdbx_strand_id
1 'polypeptide(L)'
;MMSKEEATEVVNEVITLLEEKERLLPGGYLFLSDLVGNPSLLNKVGKLIASIYMEEKLDAVVTIATKGISLANAVANILNLPVVVIRKDNKVTEGSTVSINYVSGSSRKIETMVLSKRTLAENSNVFSCR
;
A
#
# COMPACT_ATOMS: atom_id res chain seq x y z
N MET A 1 3.41 11.73 16.95
CA MET A 1 3.87 12.18 15.64
C MET A 1 5.35 11.91 15.47
N MET A 2 5.77 11.45 14.32
CA MET A 2 7.19 11.13 14.07
C MET A 2 8.01 12.41 13.92
N SER A 3 9.16 12.51 14.55
CA SER A 3 10.07 13.66 14.42
C SER A 3 10.75 13.65 13.04
N LYS A 4 11.32 14.80 12.66
CA LYS A 4 12.04 14.92 11.38
C LYS A 4 13.29 14.02 11.34
N GLU A 5 13.97 13.90 12.48
CA GLU A 5 15.14 13.02 12.62
C GLU A 5 14.74 11.55 12.45
N GLU A 6 13.68 11.11 13.13
CA GLU A 6 13.16 9.74 12.99
C GLU A 6 12.74 9.45 11.54
N ALA A 7 12.07 10.38 10.88
CA ALA A 7 11.68 10.23 9.48
C ALA A 7 12.90 10.08 8.57
N THR A 8 13.94 10.89 8.80
CA THR A 8 15.19 10.81 8.03
C THR A 8 15.89 9.47 8.25
N GLU A 9 15.92 8.96 9.48
CA GLU A 9 16.49 7.64 9.79
C GLU A 9 15.77 6.52 9.04
N VAL A 10 14.44 6.54 9.00
CA VAL A 10 13.64 5.54 8.30
C VAL A 10 13.93 5.58 6.79
N VAL A 11 13.96 6.76 6.20
CA VAL A 11 14.28 6.93 4.78
C VAL A 11 15.68 6.39 4.48
N ASN A 12 16.65 6.68 5.33
CA ASN A 12 18.04 6.21 5.16
C ASN A 12 18.12 4.69 5.28
N GLU A 13 17.39 4.07 6.20
CA GLU A 13 17.32 2.59 6.29
C GLU A 13 16.81 1.97 4.98
N VAL A 14 15.77 2.53 4.39
CA VAL A 14 15.22 2.04 3.11
C VAL A 14 16.24 2.19 1.99
N ILE A 15 16.87 3.36 1.88
CA ILE A 15 17.90 3.63 0.86
C ILE A 15 19.08 2.66 1.01
N THR A 16 19.57 2.47 2.23
CA THR A 16 20.68 1.55 2.52
C THR A 16 20.32 0.11 2.13
N LEU A 17 19.11 -0.34 2.46
CA LEU A 17 18.65 -1.67 2.07
C LEU A 17 18.66 -1.85 0.55
N LEU A 18 18.18 -0.85 -0.19
CA LEU A 18 18.12 -0.91 -1.66
C LEU A 18 19.52 -0.88 -2.29
N GLU A 19 20.46 -0.15 -1.72
CA GLU A 19 21.82 -0.04 -2.24
C GLU A 19 22.68 -1.27 -1.90
N GLU A 20 22.70 -1.70 -0.65
CA GLU A 20 23.56 -2.81 -0.17
C GLU A 20 23.23 -4.15 -0.82
N LYS A 21 22.00 -4.37 -1.16
CA LYS A 21 21.53 -5.67 -1.67
C LYS A 21 21.35 -5.70 -3.19
N GLU A 22 21.83 -4.68 -3.90
CA GLU A 22 21.69 -4.59 -5.35
C GLU A 22 20.25 -4.86 -5.82
N ARG A 23 19.29 -4.17 -5.19
CA ARG A 23 17.86 -4.37 -5.44
C ARG A 23 17.39 -3.81 -6.78
N LEU A 24 18.24 -3.05 -7.47
CA LEU A 24 17.95 -2.56 -8.81
C LEU A 24 18.23 -3.67 -9.83
N LEU A 25 17.18 -4.16 -10.44
CA LEU A 25 17.23 -5.22 -11.43
C LEU A 25 17.38 -4.65 -12.85
N PRO A 26 17.87 -5.45 -13.82
CA PRO A 26 17.91 -5.02 -15.22
C PRO A 26 16.55 -4.51 -15.70
N GLY A 27 16.56 -3.42 -16.49
CA GLY A 27 15.34 -2.79 -16.98
C GLY A 27 14.75 -1.76 -16.02
N GLY A 28 15.46 -1.39 -14.95
CA GLY A 28 15.02 -0.38 -13.98
C GLY A 28 14.00 -0.88 -12.96
N TYR A 29 13.84 -2.18 -12.82
CA TYR A 29 12.96 -2.77 -11.81
C TYR A 29 13.63 -2.86 -10.44
N LEU A 30 12.83 -2.70 -9.38
CA LEU A 30 13.30 -2.86 -8.00
C LEU A 30 12.88 -4.20 -7.42
N PHE A 31 13.81 -4.84 -6.72
CA PHE A 31 13.51 -6.05 -5.96
C PHE A 31 13.04 -5.65 -4.56
N LEU A 32 11.73 -5.69 -4.35
CA LEU A 32 11.09 -5.19 -3.12
C LEU A 32 10.69 -6.29 -2.14
N SER A 33 10.92 -7.56 -2.47
CA SER A 33 10.49 -8.68 -1.62
C SER A 33 11.11 -8.65 -0.23
N ASP A 34 12.35 -8.19 -0.10
CA ASP A 34 13.01 -8.08 1.21
C ASP A 34 12.47 -6.92 2.05
N LEU A 35 12.03 -5.83 1.41
CA LEU A 35 11.36 -4.73 2.12
C LEU A 35 9.99 -5.19 2.63
N VAL A 36 9.20 -5.81 1.76
CA VAL A 36 7.86 -6.32 2.09
C VAL A 36 7.96 -7.45 3.13
N GLY A 37 9.01 -8.25 3.08
CA GLY A 37 9.27 -9.35 4.01
C GLY A 37 9.92 -8.93 5.33
N ASN A 38 10.21 -7.64 5.53
CA ASN A 38 10.80 -7.12 6.75
C ASN A 38 9.75 -6.34 7.57
N PRO A 39 9.06 -6.99 8.52
CA PRO A 39 7.96 -6.35 9.25
C PRO A 39 8.42 -5.17 10.10
N SER A 40 9.61 -5.21 10.66
CA SER A 40 10.16 -4.11 11.47
C SER A 40 10.34 -2.84 10.63
N LEU A 41 10.98 -2.95 9.47
CA LEU A 41 11.18 -1.82 8.57
C LEU A 41 9.85 -1.34 7.98
N LEU A 42 8.98 -2.27 7.61
CA LEU A 42 7.68 -1.95 7.06
C LEU A 42 6.81 -1.17 8.06
N ASN A 43 6.88 -1.52 9.35
CA ASN A 43 6.18 -0.79 10.41
C ASN A 43 6.74 0.63 10.57
N LYS A 44 8.05 0.81 10.46
CA LYS A 44 8.67 2.15 10.49
C LYS A 44 8.22 3.01 9.31
N VAL A 45 8.18 2.44 8.10
CA VAL A 45 7.69 3.13 6.91
C VAL A 45 6.20 3.46 7.04
N GLY A 46 5.42 2.52 7.55
CA GLY A 46 4.00 2.73 7.83
C GLY A 46 3.77 3.86 8.83
N LYS A 47 4.56 3.93 9.88
CA LYS A 47 4.53 5.02 10.88
C LYS A 47 4.88 6.37 10.26
N LEU A 48 5.88 6.41 9.39
CA LEU A 48 6.25 7.62 8.66
C LEU A 48 5.08 8.13 7.79
N ILE A 49 4.50 7.24 7.00
CA ILE A 49 3.36 7.59 6.13
C ILE A 49 2.16 8.04 6.97
N ALA A 50 1.83 7.29 8.01
CA ALA A 50 0.71 7.60 8.89
C ALA A 50 0.88 8.97 9.56
N SER A 51 2.10 9.35 9.94
CA SER A 51 2.37 10.64 10.57
C SER A 51 2.09 11.83 9.64
N ILE A 52 2.22 11.64 8.33
CA ILE A 52 1.91 12.68 7.34
C ILE A 52 0.41 12.93 7.25
N TYR A 53 -0.41 11.89 7.42
CA TYR A 53 -1.87 11.95 7.24
C TYR A 53 -2.65 11.86 8.55
N MET A 54 -1.99 11.96 9.70
CA MET A 54 -2.60 11.74 11.02
C MET A 54 -3.74 12.73 11.34
N GLU A 55 -3.68 13.93 10.82
CA GLU A 55 -4.70 14.97 11.03
C GLU A 55 -5.82 14.93 9.98
N GLU A 56 -5.68 14.14 8.94
CA GLU A 56 -6.70 13.98 7.92
C GLU A 56 -7.85 13.12 8.45
N LYS A 57 -9.08 13.48 8.08
CA LYS A 57 -10.26 12.68 8.42
C LYS A 57 -10.42 11.58 7.36
N LEU A 58 -9.80 10.44 7.61
CA LEU A 58 -9.83 9.29 6.71
C LEU A 58 -10.77 8.22 7.25
N ASP A 59 -11.50 7.57 6.36
CA ASP A 59 -12.43 6.50 6.69
C ASP A 59 -11.82 5.10 6.49
N ALA A 60 -10.86 4.98 5.58
CA ALA A 60 -10.21 3.71 5.27
C ALA A 60 -8.85 3.92 4.59
N VAL A 61 -8.04 2.87 4.64
CA VAL A 61 -6.84 2.73 3.81
C VAL A 61 -7.16 1.76 2.69
N VAL A 62 -6.96 2.18 1.46
CA VAL A 62 -7.26 1.39 0.26
C VAL A 62 -5.97 0.95 -0.40
N THR A 63 -5.89 -0.29 -0.80
CA THR A 63 -4.75 -0.82 -1.56
C THR A 63 -5.22 -1.74 -2.67
N ILE A 64 -4.38 -1.91 -3.68
CA ILE A 64 -4.59 -2.88 -4.75
C ILE A 64 -3.75 -4.13 -4.46
N ALA A 65 -4.35 -5.32 -4.57
CA ALA A 65 -3.60 -6.58 -4.39
C ALA A 65 -2.40 -6.59 -5.37
N THR A 66 -1.22 -7.05 -4.95
CA THR A 66 -0.98 -7.89 -3.78
C THR A 66 0.09 -7.29 -2.84
N LYS A 67 1.14 -6.70 -3.39
CA LYS A 67 2.32 -6.27 -2.61
C LYS A 67 2.04 -5.08 -1.69
N GLY A 68 1.09 -4.23 -2.05
CA GLY A 68 0.71 -3.07 -1.24
C GLY A 68 -0.04 -3.41 0.04
N ILE A 69 -0.56 -4.63 0.17
CA ILE A 69 -1.38 -5.04 1.32
C ILE A 69 -0.62 -4.91 2.64
N SER A 70 0.64 -5.37 2.67
CA SER A 70 1.45 -5.33 3.89
C SER A 70 1.70 -3.90 4.36
N LEU A 71 2.02 -2.99 3.44
CA LEU A 71 2.22 -1.57 3.77
C LEU A 71 0.92 -0.91 4.19
N ALA A 72 -0.18 -1.19 3.50
CA ALA A 72 -1.50 -0.68 3.85
C ALA A 72 -1.90 -1.10 5.27
N ASN A 73 -1.65 -2.35 5.64
CA ASN A 73 -1.89 -2.84 7.00
C ASN A 73 -1.05 -2.10 8.03
N ALA A 74 0.22 -1.84 7.74
CA ALA A 74 1.10 -1.10 8.65
C ALA A 74 0.60 0.33 8.88
N VAL A 75 0.20 1.03 7.84
CA VAL A 75 -0.36 2.40 7.92
C VAL A 75 -1.70 2.38 8.66
N ALA A 76 -2.60 1.50 8.29
CA ALA A 76 -3.93 1.41 8.88
C ALA A 76 -3.90 1.04 10.36
N ASN A 77 -2.95 0.21 10.76
CA ASN A 77 -2.78 -0.16 12.17
C ASN A 77 -2.45 1.05 13.04
N ILE A 78 -1.63 1.96 12.55
CA ILE A 78 -1.27 3.19 13.28
C ILE A 78 -2.42 4.20 13.27
N LEU A 79 -3.11 4.35 12.16
CA LEU A 79 -4.25 5.25 12.02
C LEU A 79 -5.55 4.68 12.60
N ASN A 80 -5.55 3.42 13.01
CA ASN A 80 -6.72 2.68 13.49
C ASN A 80 -7.89 2.72 12.50
N LEU A 81 -7.60 2.40 11.26
CA LEU A 81 -8.56 2.42 10.15
C LEU A 81 -8.69 1.03 9.52
N PRO A 82 -9.83 0.71 8.90
CA PRO A 82 -9.96 -0.51 8.12
C PRO A 82 -9.11 -0.45 6.84
N VAL A 83 -8.69 -1.61 6.37
CA VAL A 83 -8.02 -1.78 5.08
C VAL A 83 -9.01 -2.35 4.07
N VAL A 84 -9.10 -1.70 2.92
CA VAL A 84 -9.92 -2.15 1.81
C VAL A 84 -8.99 -2.60 0.69
N VAL A 85 -9.14 -3.84 0.25
CA VAL A 85 -8.30 -4.42 -0.80
C VAL A 85 -9.08 -4.47 -2.10
N ILE A 86 -8.61 -3.74 -3.11
CA ILE A 86 -9.10 -3.82 -4.48
C ILE A 86 -8.41 -5.01 -5.15
N ARG A 87 -9.18 -5.90 -5.72
CA ARG A 87 -8.68 -7.12 -6.33
C ARG A 87 -8.68 -7.03 -7.85
N LYS A 88 -7.89 -7.87 -8.48
CA LYS A 88 -7.81 -7.97 -9.94
C LYS A 88 -8.77 -9.01 -10.50
N ASP A 89 -9.39 -9.81 -9.65
CA ASP A 89 -10.37 -10.83 -10.03
C ASP A 89 -11.58 -10.77 -9.12
N ASN A 90 -12.75 -11.09 -9.68
CA ASN A 90 -13.99 -11.14 -8.92
C ASN A 90 -14.16 -12.51 -8.29
N LYS A 91 -14.20 -12.55 -6.95
CA LYS A 91 -14.45 -13.78 -6.19
C LYS A 91 -15.86 -13.76 -5.61
N VAL A 92 -16.47 -14.93 -5.51
CA VAL A 92 -17.80 -15.09 -4.91
C VAL A 92 -17.87 -14.49 -3.49
N THR A 93 -16.76 -14.57 -2.75
CA THR A 93 -16.65 -14.04 -1.38
C THR A 93 -16.75 -12.51 -1.31
N GLU A 94 -16.57 -11.80 -2.42
CA GLU A 94 -16.63 -10.34 -2.46
C GLU A 94 -18.08 -9.81 -2.50
N GLY A 95 -19.06 -10.65 -2.88
CA GLY A 95 -20.45 -10.23 -2.98
C GLY A 95 -20.68 -9.29 -4.15
N SER A 96 -21.53 -8.26 -3.94
CA SER A 96 -21.78 -7.21 -4.93
C SER A 96 -20.57 -6.31 -5.10
N THR A 97 -20.13 -6.05 -6.34
CA THR A 97 -18.89 -5.33 -6.65
C THR A 97 -19.09 -4.20 -7.62
N VAL A 98 -18.14 -3.26 -7.58
CA VAL A 98 -17.91 -2.26 -8.62
C VAL A 98 -16.60 -2.60 -9.30
N SER A 99 -16.55 -2.51 -10.62
CA SER A 99 -15.32 -2.82 -11.35
C SER A 99 -14.98 -1.74 -12.36
N ILE A 100 -13.68 -1.64 -12.67
CA ILE A 100 -13.15 -0.75 -13.70
C ILE A 100 -12.08 -1.49 -14.50
N ASN A 101 -12.07 -1.28 -15.81
CA ASN A 101 -11.02 -1.78 -16.68
C ASN A 101 -9.92 -0.73 -16.82
N TYR A 102 -8.67 -1.19 -16.83
CA TYR A 102 -7.51 -0.31 -16.97
C TYR A 102 -6.40 -1.02 -17.76
N VAL A 103 -5.48 -0.23 -18.29
CA VAL A 103 -4.28 -0.78 -18.93
C VAL A 103 -3.17 -0.89 -17.89
N SER A 104 -2.73 -2.12 -17.64
CA SER A 104 -1.64 -2.38 -16.68
C SER A 104 -0.29 -1.94 -17.26
N GLY A 105 0.44 -1.14 -16.51
CA GLY A 105 1.77 -0.69 -16.92
C GLY A 105 2.80 -1.82 -16.97
N SER A 106 2.63 -2.86 -16.15
CA SER A 106 3.56 -4.00 -16.08
C SER A 106 3.25 -5.09 -17.11
N SER A 107 1.99 -5.47 -17.24
CA SER A 107 1.56 -6.53 -18.18
C SER A 107 1.26 -6.02 -19.58
N ARG A 108 1.02 -4.71 -19.72
CA ARG A 108 0.59 -4.04 -20.96
C ARG A 108 -0.70 -4.62 -21.54
N LYS A 109 -1.53 -5.19 -20.69
CA LYS A 109 -2.83 -5.76 -21.03
C LYS A 109 -3.94 -4.99 -20.33
N ILE A 110 -5.16 -5.13 -20.85
CA ILE A 110 -6.35 -4.62 -20.17
C ILE A 110 -6.64 -5.57 -19.00
N GLU A 111 -6.65 -5.02 -17.81
CA GLU A 111 -6.98 -5.72 -16.57
C GLU A 111 -8.20 -5.08 -15.92
N THR A 112 -8.85 -5.80 -15.02
CA THR A 112 -10.01 -5.33 -14.28
C THR A 112 -9.68 -5.24 -12.80
N MET A 113 -10.00 -4.10 -12.19
CA MET A 113 -9.97 -3.94 -10.73
C MET A 113 -11.39 -4.07 -10.18
N VAL A 114 -11.54 -4.80 -9.09
CA VAL A 114 -12.82 -5.11 -8.47
C VAL A 114 -12.83 -4.67 -7.02
N LEU A 115 -13.82 -3.88 -6.63
CA LEU A 115 -14.06 -3.41 -5.27
C LEU A 115 -15.38 -3.97 -4.75
N SER A 116 -15.36 -4.61 -3.58
CA SER A 116 -16.57 -5.04 -2.91
C SER A 116 -17.33 -3.84 -2.35
N LYS A 117 -18.61 -3.73 -2.65
CA LYS A 117 -19.49 -2.66 -2.13
C LYS A 117 -19.70 -2.74 -0.62
N ARG A 118 -19.42 -3.88 -0.01
CA ARG A 118 -19.60 -4.07 1.44
C ARG A 118 -18.45 -3.49 2.26
N THR A 119 -17.27 -3.30 1.63
CA THR A 119 -16.06 -2.92 2.35
C THR A 119 -15.81 -1.43 2.36
N LEU A 120 -16.45 -0.67 1.48
CA LEU A 120 -16.27 0.77 1.38
C LEU A 120 -17.59 1.47 1.10
N ALA A 121 -17.96 2.41 1.96
CA ALA A 121 -19.15 3.24 1.76
C ALA A 121 -18.90 4.31 0.70
N GLU A 122 -19.98 4.75 0.05
CA GLU A 122 -19.93 5.88 -0.88
C GLU A 122 -19.46 7.15 -0.17
N ASN A 123 -18.75 8.01 -0.88
CA ASN A 123 -18.23 9.29 -0.39
C ASN A 123 -17.23 9.15 0.78
N SER A 124 -16.60 7.99 0.93
CA SER A 124 -15.54 7.80 1.91
C SER A 124 -14.27 8.56 1.54
N ASN A 125 -13.62 9.14 2.55
CA ASN A 125 -12.29 9.71 2.40
C ASN A 125 -11.26 8.62 2.62
N VAL A 126 -10.42 8.35 1.62
CA VAL A 126 -9.49 7.23 1.67
C VAL A 126 -8.06 7.66 1.42
N PHE A 127 -7.13 6.93 2.04
CA PHE A 127 -5.72 6.95 1.70
C PHE A 127 -5.43 5.72 0.83
N SER A 128 -4.81 5.92 -0.32
CA SER A 128 -4.50 4.83 -1.26
C SER A 128 -3.02 4.51 -1.26
N CYS A 129 -2.70 3.26 -0.94
CA CYS A 129 -1.37 2.67 -1.08
C CYS A 129 -1.31 1.86 -2.38
N ARG A 130 -0.35 2.20 -3.23
CA ARG A 130 -0.09 1.45 -4.46
C ARG A 130 1.21 0.68 -4.37
#